data_00c725808b12b0bdc3da40c85400a795
#
_entry.id   00c725808b12b0bdc3da40c85400a795
#
_cell.length_a   1.000
_cell.length_b   1.000
_cell.length_c   1.000
_cell.angle_alpha   90.00
_cell.angle_beta   90.00
_cell.angle_gamma   90.00
#
_symmetry.space_group_name_H-M   'P 1'
#
loop_
_entity.id
_entity.type
_entity.pdbx_description
1 polymer ?
#
loop_
_entity_poly.entity_id
_entity_poly.type
_entity_poly.pdbx_seq_one_letter_code
_entity_poly.pdbx_strand_id
1 'polypeptide(L)'
;MTVTTVPTLITQLHAVLDLTNTEIQVAETRVTQARTEAVRRELTENAENGRLRAEAISRAIRDLGGVPEIVGPLLGRVAAALKAMAEQAQPFDEALLGDLALEHQLLDRARYVKALATAAGKQDVVRLADRLVTAHAATVDWLTTVLAEEALGGPAALRRTPFQAATGATIRLINVPVSWSARGIDRALDTARATPPMLSALLGRGAHAGDVAVKTLAASRDAALETAEQVTRNEGADGVADAIHSARAAGGVLEADELPIADYDDLNVSQAVAAVKELTDPSDVRTVVAYEEAHKDRQGVVSAAQTRLAGIAQEVAGIGN
;
A
#
# COMPACT_ATOMS: atom_id res chain seq x y z
N MET A 1 -8.57 -6.41 -48.15
CA MET A 1 -8.83 -6.80 -46.73
C MET A 1 -8.45 -5.72 -45.72
N THR A 2 -8.55 -4.43 -46.02
CA THR A 2 -8.06 -3.33 -45.15
C THR A 2 -9.16 -2.46 -44.56
N VAL A 3 -10.43 -2.72 -44.81
CA VAL A 3 -11.54 -1.84 -44.40
C VAL A 3 -11.94 -2.03 -42.92
N THR A 4 -11.61 -3.15 -42.29
CA THR A 4 -12.05 -3.48 -40.92
C THR A 4 -11.05 -3.03 -39.85
N THR A 5 -9.83 -2.67 -40.19
CA THR A 5 -8.74 -2.44 -39.24
C THR A 5 -8.82 -1.08 -38.54
N VAL A 6 -9.15 0.01 -39.28
CA VAL A 6 -9.22 1.36 -38.66
C VAL A 6 -10.42 1.52 -37.71
N PRO A 7 -11.65 1.10 -38.07
CA PRO A 7 -12.77 1.13 -37.10
C PRO A 7 -12.47 0.31 -35.84
N THR A 8 -11.88 -0.88 -35.98
CA THR A 8 -11.48 -1.71 -34.83
C THR A 8 -10.41 -1.02 -33.99
N LEU A 9 -9.42 -0.36 -34.64
CA LEU A 9 -8.39 0.41 -33.94
C LEU A 9 -9.01 1.55 -33.11
N ILE A 10 -9.96 2.31 -33.68
CA ILE A 10 -10.69 3.37 -32.97
C ILE A 10 -11.44 2.79 -31.77
N THR A 11 -12.16 1.67 -31.95
CA THR A 11 -12.88 1.00 -30.85
C THR A 11 -11.94 0.58 -29.72
N GLN A 12 -10.76 0.05 -30.05
CA GLN A 12 -9.78 -0.32 -29.01
C GLN A 12 -9.17 0.88 -28.32
N LEU A 13 -8.92 1.98 -29.04
CA LEU A 13 -8.46 3.24 -28.44
C LEU A 13 -9.49 3.84 -27.46
N HIS A 14 -10.79 3.75 -27.77
CA HIS A 14 -11.86 4.14 -26.82
C HIS A 14 -11.80 3.29 -25.55
N ALA A 15 -11.70 1.96 -25.69
CA ALA A 15 -11.60 1.08 -24.54
C ALA A 15 -10.33 1.36 -23.69
N VAL A 16 -9.21 1.68 -24.32
CA VAL A 16 -7.99 2.10 -23.59
C VAL A 16 -8.21 3.45 -22.90
N LEU A 17 -8.87 4.41 -23.54
CA LEU A 17 -9.18 5.72 -22.95
C LEU A 17 -10.04 5.58 -21.68
N ASP A 18 -11.07 4.74 -21.73
CA ASP A 18 -11.96 4.50 -20.58
C ASP A 18 -11.22 3.86 -19.41
N LEU A 19 -10.37 2.87 -19.69
CA LEU A 19 -9.53 2.24 -18.67
C LEU A 19 -8.47 3.21 -18.11
N THR A 20 -7.87 4.06 -18.96
CA THR A 20 -6.91 5.09 -18.51
C THR A 20 -7.59 6.11 -17.59
N ASN A 21 -8.83 6.51 -17.85
CA ASN A 21 -9.58 7.36 -16.95
C ASN A 21 -9.85 6.68 -15.58
N THR A 22 -10.06 5.36 -15.58
CA THR A 22 -10.19 4.58 -14.34
C THR A 22 -8.85 4.50 -13.60
N GLU A 23 -7.74 4.26 -14.30
CA GLU A 23 -6.37 4.26 -13.77
C GLU A 23 -6.03 5.57 -13.04
N ILE A 24 -6.38 6.73 -13.63
CA ILE A 24 -6.16 8.04 -13.01
C ILE A 24 -6.86 8.13 -11.65
N GLN A 25 -8.11 7.68 -11.56
CA GLN A 25 -8.88 7.69 -10.31
C GLN A 25 -8.28 6.76 -9.24
N VAL A 26 -7.81 5.58 -9.66
CA VAL A 26 -7.09 4.65 -8.78
C VAL A 26 -5.81 5.29 -8.27
N ALA A 27 -4.99 5.89 -9.15
CA ALA A 27 -3.75 6.55 -8.76
C ALA A 27 -4.00 7.69 -7.75
N GLU A 28 -5.02 8.52 -7.95
CA GLU A 28 -5.42 9.58 -7.02
C GLU A 28 -5.81 9.02 -5.64
N THR A 29 -6.48 7.87 -5.61
CA THR A 29 -6.82 7.18 -4.36
C THR A 29 -5.55 6.72 -3.64
N ARG A 30 -4.58 6.13 -4.37
CA ARG A 30 -3.30 5.65 -3.79
C ARG A 30 -2.42 6.79 -3.27
N VAL A 31 -2.49 8.00 -3.85
CA VAL A 31 -1.81 9.20 -3.31
C VAL A 31 -2.14 9.41 -1.83
N THR A 32 -3.39 9.19 -1.42
CA THR A 32 -3.81 9.36 -0.02
C THR A 32 -3.24 8.29 0.93
N GLN A 33 -2.79 7.16 0.38
CA GLN A 33 -2.21 6.04 1.12
C GLN A 33 -0.67 6.09 1.19
N ALA A 34 -0.04 7.02 0.49
CA ALA A 34 1.42 7.15 0.47
C ALA A 34 2.01 7.34 1.87
N ARG A 35 3.04 6.57 2.23
CA ARG A 35 3.74 6.67 3.52
C ARG A 35 4.65 7.86 3.62
N THR A 36 5.34 8.20 2.53
CA THR A 36 6.32 9.29 2.49
C THR A 36 5.93 10.32 1.44
N GLU A 37 6.46 11.53 1.59
CA GLU A 37 6.26 12.60 0.61
C GLU A 37 6.88 12.26 -0.75
N ALA A 38 7.97 11.48 -0.77
CA ALA A 38 8.57 10.98 -2.00
C ALA A 38 7.61 10.07 -2.77
N VAL A 39 7.02 9.07 -2.10
CA VAL A 39 6.01 8.17 -2.69
C VAL A 39 4.76 8.96 -3.11
N ARG A 40 4.32 9.92 -2.31
CA ARG A 40 3.19 10.78 -2.65
C ARG A 40 3.43 11.56 -3.94
N ARG A 41 4.60 12.15 -4.09
CA ARG A 41 4.98 12.90 -5.29
C ARG A 41 5.01 12.01 -6.51
N GLU A 42 5.62 10.83 -6.41
CA GLU A 42 5.69 9.86 -7.51
C GLU A 42 4.30 9.40 -7.95
N LEU A 43 3.40 9.07 -7.02
CA LEU A 43 2.02 8.71 -7.33
C LEU A 43 1.23 9.87 -7.94
N THR A 44 1.48 11.11 -7.51
CA THR A 44 0.86 12.31 -8.09
C THR A 44 1.33 12.51 -9.53
N GLU A 45 2.65 12.41 -9.78
CA GLU A 45 3.22 12.46 -11.12
C GLU A 45 2.67 11.35 -12.03
N ASN A 46 2.46 10.15 -11.49
CA ASN A 46 1.85 9.05 -12.23
C ASN A 46 0.41 9.35 -12.63
N ALA A 47 -0.39 9.94 -11.74
CA ALA A 47 -1.75 10.39 -12.07
C ALA A 47 -1.75 11.50 -13.14
N GLU A 48 -0.82 12.46 -13.08
CA GLU A 48 -0.64 13.49 -14.11
C GLU A 48 -0.23 12.89 -15.46
N ASN A 49 0.71 11.95 -15.47
CA ASN A 49 1.11 11.21 -16.65
C ASN A 49 -0.07 10.41 -17.24
N GLY A 50 -0.96 9.87 -16.39
CA GLY A 50 -2.22 9.26 -16.81
C GLY A 50 -3.10 10.21 -17.61
N ARG A 51 -3.26 11.46 -17.15
CA ARG A 51 -4.01 12.50 -17.86
C ARG A 51 -3.39 12.82 -19.23
N LEU A 52 -2.05 12.95 -19.28
CA LEU A 52 -1.33 13.16 -20.53
C LEU A 52 -1.51 11.98 -21.51
N ARG A 53 -1.54 10.74 -21.01
CA ARG A 53 -1.85 9.54 -21.79
C ARG A 53 -3.27 9.61 -22.37
N ALA A 54 -4.27 9.94 -21.55
CA ALA A 54 -5.66 10.09 -21.96
C ALA A 54 -5.83 11.14 -23.06
N GLU A 55 -5.16 12.29 -22.94
CA GLU A 55 -5.14 13.32 -23.99
C GLU A 55 -4.49 12.84 -25.29
N ALA A 56 -3.38 12.09 -25.21
CA ALA A 56 -2.70 11.54 -26.37
C ALA A 56 -3.57 10.50 -27.10
N ILE A 57 -4.27 9.63 -26.35
CA ILE A 57 -5.21 8.66 -26.91
C ILE A 57 -6.38 9.39 -27.57
N SER A 58 -6.95 10.40 -26.92
CA SER A 58 -8.05 11.21 -27.48
C SER A 58 -7.64 11.93 -28.77
N ARG A 59 -6.41 12.42 -28.87
CA ARG A 59 -5.88 12.98 -30.13
C ARG A 59 -5.78 11.91 -31.22
N ALA A 60 -5.23 10.74 -30.91
CA ALA A 60 -5.11 9.65 -31.85
C ALA A 60 -6.49 9.19 -32.39
N ILE A 61 -7.53 9.17 -31.58
CA ILE A 61 -8.90 8.86 -32.00
C ILE A 61 -9.38 9.91 -33.00
N ARG A 62 -9.20 11.21 -32.74
CA ARG A 62 -9.59 12.29 -33.67
C ARG A 62 -8.83 12.22 -34.96
N ASP A 63 -7.53 11.98 -34.93
CA ASP A 63 -6.67 11.90 -36.15
C ASP A 63 -7.04 10.70 -37.05
N LEU A 64 -7.67 9.68 -36.47
CA LEU A 64 -8.24 8.55 -37.19
C LEU A 64 -9.66 8.81 -37.71
N GLY A 65 -10.25 9.97 -37.41
CA GLY A 65 -11.61 10.35 -37.82
C GLY A 65 -12.69 9.88 -36.84
N GLY A 66 -12.30 9.38 -35.66
CA GLY A 66 -13.21 9.05 -34.56
C GLY A 66 -13.56 10.28 -33.72
N VAL A 67 -14.64 10.18 -32.95
CA VAL A 67 -15.03 11.18 -31.97
C VAL A 67 -14.72 10.60 -30.60
N PRO A 68 -13.84 11.20 -29.79
CA PRO A 68 -13.64 10.75 -28.41
C PRO A 68 -14.97 10.89 -27.67
N GLU A 69 -15.55 9.77 -27.24
CA GLU A 69 -16.75 9.81 -26.43
C GLU A 69 -16.40 10.45 -25.08
N ILE A 70 -16.97 11.61 -24.80
CA ILE A 70 -16.97 12.16 -23.48
C ILE A 70 -18.06 11.39 -22.74
N VAL A 71 -17.72 10.29 -22.09
CA VAL A 71 -18.63 9.62 -21.15
C VAL A 71 -19.17 10.68 -20.21
N GLY A 72 -20.50 10.85 -20.21
CA GLY A 72 -21.15 11.96 -19.53
C GLY A 72 -20.68 12.10 -18.09
N PRO A 73 -20.18 13.29 -17.69
CA PRO A 73 -19.36 13.45 -16.48
C PRO A 73 -20.11 13.10 -15.18
N LEU A 74 -21.42 12.94 -15.22
CA LEU A 74 -22.23 12.67 -14.02
C LEU A 74 -22.43 11.17 -13.74
N LEU A 75 -22.74 10.36 -14.76
CA LEU A 75 -22.94 8.91 -14.60
C LEU A 75 -21.61 8.20 -14.34
N GLY A 76 -20.53 8.62 -14.99
CA GLY A 76 -19.19 8.10 -14.76
C GLY A 76 -18.69 8.40 -13.34
N ARG A 77 -18.93 9.61 -12.81
CA ARG A 77 -18.54 9.97 -11.43
C ARG A 77 -19.30 9.19 -10.36
N VAL A 78 -20.58 8.92 -10.56
CA VAL A 78 -21.37 8.13 -9.61
C VAL A 78 -20.94 6.66 -9.62
N ALA A 79 -20.73 6.08 -10.81
CA ALA A 79 -20.21 4.72 -10.94
C ALA A 79 -18.79 4.59 -10.37
N ALA A 80 -17.92 5.57 -10.61
CA ALA A 80 -16.57 5.62 -10.04
C ALA A 80 -16.58 5.80 -8.51
N ALA A 81 -17.46 6.64 -7.97
CA ALA A 81 -17.60 6.81 -6.52
C ALA A 81 -18.11 5.53 -5.85
N LEU A 82 -19.08 4.83 -6.44
CA LEU A 82 -19.57 3.54 -5.94
C LEU A 82 -18.52 2.46 -6.03
N LYS A 83 -17.73 2.41 -7.11
CA LYS A 83 -16.60 1.50 -7.25
C LYS A 83 -15.52 1.80 -6.23
N ALA A 84 -15.13 3.07 -6.06
CA ALA A 84 -14.14 3.49 -5.06
C ALA A 84 -14.59 3.17 -3.63
N MET A 85 -15.88 3.31 -3.30
CA MET A 85 -16.44 2.90 -2.01
C MET A 85 -16.41 1.37 -1.83
N ALA A 86 -16.71 0.60 -2.87
CA ALA A 86 -16.63 -0.86 -2.84
C ALA A 86 -15.17 -1.34 -2.70
N GLU A 87 -14.24 -0.70 -3.39
CA GLU A 87 -12.80 -0.99 -3.29
C GLU A 87 -12.20 -0.62 -1.93
N GLN A 88 -12.67 0.47 -1.30
CA GLN A 88 -12.28 0.82 0.07
C GLN A 88 -12.83 -0.16 1.12
N ALA A 89 -13.90 -0.90 0.80
CA ALA A 89 -14.45 -1.94 1.65
C ALA A 89 -13.74 -3.30 1.51
N GLN A 90 -12.88 -3.46 0.49
CA GLN A 90 -12.12 -4.70 0.28
C GLN A 90 -10.85 -4.73 1.14
N PRO A 91 -10.35 -5.93 1.51
CA PRO A 91 -9.00 -6.11 2.01
C PRO A 91 -7.98 -5.42 1.10
N PHE A 92 -6.89 -4.94 1.68
CA PHE A 92 -5.92 -4.12 0.94
C PHE A 92 -5.26 -4.89 -0.22
N ASP A 93 -4.95 -6.16 -0.03
CA ASP A 93 -4.43 -7.08 -1.03
C ASP A 93 -5.41 -7.29 -2.20
N GLU A 94 -6.69 -7.48 -1.93
CA GLU A 94 -7.72 -7.61 -2.96
C GLU A 94 -7.88 -6.31 -3.79
N ALA A 95 -7.79 -5.15 -3.14
CA ALA A 95 -7.82 -3.88 -3.82
C ALA A 95 -6.60 -3.70 -4.75
N LEU A 96 -5.39 -4.12 -4.32
CA LEU A 96 -4.18 -4.10 -5.15
C LEU A 96 -4.25 -5.11 -6.30
N LEU A 97 -4.83 -6.30 -6.08
CA LEU A 97 -5.09 -7.27 -7.16
C LEU A 97 -6.06 -6.72 -8.21
N GLY A 98 -7.06 -5.94 -7.79
CA GLY A 98 -7.94 -5.19 -8.69
C GLY A 98 -7.19 -4.17 -9.54
N ASP A 99 -6.27 -3.40 -8.93
CA ASP A 99 -5.42 -2.44 -9.64
C ASP A 99 -4.51 -3.16 -10.65
N LEU A 100 -3.90 -4.28 -10.23
CA LEU A 100 -3.03 -5.08 -11.10
C LEU A 100 -3.81 -5.67 -12.29
N ALA A 101 -5.05 -6.11 -12.09
CA ALA A 101 -5.90 -6.59 -13.18
C ALA A 101 -6.23 -5.47 -14.19
N LEU A 102 -6.47 -4.24 -13.72
CA LEU A 102 -6.67 -3.07 -14.57
C LEU A 102 -5.42 -2.77 -15.41
N GLU A 103 -4.23 -2.79 -14.81
CA GLU A 103 -2.97 -2.53 -15.49
C GLU A 103 -2.64 -3.61 -16.53
N HIS A 104 -2.90 -4.87 -16.26
CA HIS A 104 -2.78 -5.95 -17.24
C HIS A 104 -3.74 -5.75 -18.42
N GLN A 105 -4.99 -5.32 -18.19
CA GLN A 105 -5.92 -5.00 -19.26
C GLN A 105 -5.41 -3.85 -20.14
N LEU A 106 -4.86 -2.80 -19.54
CA LEU A 106 -4.26 -1.67 -20.26
C LEU A 106 -3.05 -2.10 -21.08
N LEU A 107 -2.15 -2.88 -20.49
CA LEU A 107 -0.95 -3.41 -21.15
C LEU A 107 -1.29 -4.28 -22.35
N ASP A 108 -2.20 -5.22 -22.19
CA ASP A 108 -2.56 -6.15 -23.27
C ASP A 108 -3.34 -5.44 -24.39
N ARG A 109 -4.21 -4.48 -24.06
CA ARG A 109 -4.87 -3.65 -25.06
C ARG A 109 -3.90 -2.74 -25.79
N ALA A 110 -2.90 -2.16 -25.10
CA ALA A 110 -1.85 -1.37 -25.74
C ALA A 110 -1.06 -2.20 -26.75
N ARG A 111 -0.71 -3.45 -26.41
CA ARG A 111 -0.07 -4.40 -27.32
C ARG A 111 -0.96 -4.71 -28.54
N TYR A 112 -2.25 -4.91 -28.32
CA TYR A 112 -3.19 -5.16 -29.40
C TYR A 112 -3.40 -3.93 -30.29
N VAL A 113 -3.51 -2.73 -29.71
CA VAL A 113 -3.54 -1.45 -30.45
C VAL A 113 -2.29 -1.30 -31.32
N LYS A 114 -1.10 -1.63 -30.79
CA LYS A 114 0.15 -1.62 -31.56
C LYS A 114 0.05 -2.52 -32.82
N ALA A 115 -0.44 -3.75 -32.63
CA ALA A 115 -0.59 -4.69 -33.76
C ALA A 115 -1.60 -4.18 -34.81
N LEU A 116 -2.76 -3.67 -34.36
CA LEU A 116 -3.76 -3.08 -35.28
C LEU A 116 -3.22 -1.85 -36.00
N ALA A 117 -2.52 -0.95 -35.29
CA ALA A 117 -1.93 0.25 -35.88
C ALA A 117 -0.84 -0.09 -36.93
N THR A 118 -0.02 -1.12 -36.61
CA THR A 118 0.99 -1.63 -37.58
C THR A 118 0.31 -2.16 -38.85
N ALA A 119 -0.73 -3.00 -38.70
CA ALA A 119 -1.49 -3.53 -39.81
C ALA A 119 -2.20 -2.44 -40.65
N ALA A 120 -2.61 -1.34 -39.98
CA ALA A 120 -3.24 -0.19 -40.61
C ALA A 120 -2.24 0.84 -41.15
N GLY A 121 -0.94 0.66 -40.98
CA GLY A 121 0.10 1.63 -41.40
C GLY A 121 0.09 2.94 -40.62
N LYS A 122 -0.48 2.98 -39.41
CA LYS A 122 -0.64 4.18 -38.59
C LYS A 122 0.52 4.34 -37.60
N GLN A 123 1.66 4.82 -38.10
CA GLN A 123 2.92 4.88 -37.34
C GLN A 123 2.85 5.76 -36.07
N ASP A 124 2.04 6.84 -36.05
CA ASP A 124 1.87 7.69 -34.90
C ASP A 124 1.19 6.93 -33.76
N VAL A 125 0.20 6.09 -34.12
CA VAL A 125 -0.48 5.24 -33.14
C VAL A 125 0.42 4.10 -32.65
N VAL A 126 1.29 3.54 -33.51
CA VAL A 126 2.31 2.57 -33.11
C VAL A 126 3.20 3.17 -32.00
N ARG A 127 3.74 4.39 -32.25
CA ARG A 127 4.58 5.07 -31.24
C ARG A 127 3.83 5.39 -29.94
N LEU A 128 2.55 5.76 -30.03
CA LEU A 128 1.71 5.93 -28.85
C LEU A 128 1.58 4.61 -28.08
N ALA A 129 1.24 3.53 -28.78
CA ALA A 129 1.06 2.21 -28.17
C ALA A 129 2.35 1.69 -27.50
N ASP A 130 3.54 1.95 -28.10
CA ASP A 130 4.82 1.59 -27.49
C ASP A 130 5.03 2.31 -26.16
N ARG A 131 4.72 3.60 -26.07
CA ARG A 131 4.80 4.34 -24.80
C ARG A 131 3.81 3.82 -23.77
N LEU A 132 2.59 3.46 -24.18
CA LEU A 132 1.60 2.86 -23.29
C LEU A 132 2.08 1.51 -22.75
N VAL A 133 2.62 0.64 -23.61
CA VAL A 133 3.18 -0.65 -23.20
C VAL A 133 4.28 -0.47 -22.16
N THR A 134 5.22 0.45 -22.39
CA THR A 134 6.31 0.72 -21.43
C THR A 134 5.78 1.21 -20.09
N ALA A 135 4.82 2.15 -20.11
CA ALA A 135 4.27 2.73 -18.90
C ALA A 135 3.51 1.68 -18.07
N HIS A 136 2.60 0.93 -18.72
CA HIS A 136 1.79 -0.06 -17.99
C HIS A 136 2.61 -1.27 -17.54
N ALA A 137 3.65 -1.69 -18.28
CA ALA A 137 4.57 -2.72 -17.82
C ALA A 137 5.27 -2.31 -16.52
N ALA A 138 5.77 -1.08 -16.44
CA ALA A 138 6.40 -0.57 -15.23
C ALA A 138 5.42 -0.50 -14.03
N THR A 139 4.15 -0.14 -14.27
CA THR A 139 3.12 -0.13 -13.20
C THR A 139 2.76 -1.55 -12.76
N VAL A 140 2.71 -2.53 -13.66
CA VAL A 140 2.52 -3.96 -13.34
C VAL A 140 3.64 -4.45 -12.44
N ASP A 141 4.90 -4.17 -12.77
CA ASP A 141 6.05 -4.57 -11.98
C ASP A 141 6.01 -3.93 -10.58
N TRP A 142 5.66 -2.64 -10.50
CA TRP A 142 5.52 -1.94 -9.23
C TRP A 142 4.39 -2.53 -8.36
N LEU A 143 3.19 -2.76 -8.91
CA LEU A 143 2.07 -3.35 -8.17
C LEU A 143 2.38 -4.78 -7.71
N THR A 144 3.06 -5.57 -8.54
CA THR A 144 3.51 -6.92 -8.16
C THR A 144 4.49 -6.86 -7.00
N THR A 145 5.42 -5.88 -7.00
CA THR A 145 6.33 -5.63 -5.88
C THR A 145 5.56 -5.29 -4.60
N VAL A 146 4.58 -4.37 -4.67
CA VAL A 146 3.78 -3.95 -3.51
C VAL A 146 2.94 -5.12 -2.97
N LEU A 147 2.41 -6.00 -3.83
CA LEU A 147 1.71 -7.22 -3.40
C LEU A 147 2.64 -8.21 -2.72
N ALA A 148 3.87 -8.37 -3.21
CA ALA A 148 4.86 -9.20 -2.55
C ALA A 148 5.27 -8.62 -1.18
N GLU A 149 5.43 -7.31 -1.06
CA GLU A 149 5.63 -6.63 0.22
C GLU A 149 4.45 -6.85 1.18
N GLU A 150 3.20 -6.81 0.68
CA GLU A 150 2.01 -7.11 1.49
C GLU A 150 2.05 -8.54 2.03
N ALA A 151 2.41 -9.51 1.21
CA ALA A 151 2.57 -10.91 1.62
C ALA A 151 3.68 -11.09 2.68
N LEU A 152 4.73 -10.30 2.61
CA LEU A 152 5.83 -10.27 3.58
C LEU A 152 5.48 -9.48 4.87
N GLY A 153 4.25 -9.04 5.04
CA GLY A 153 3.72 -8.41 6.27
C GLY A 153 3.29 -6.95 6.12
N GLY A 154 3.22 -6.43 4.92
CA GLY A 154 2.68 -5.13 4.56
C GLY A 154 3.61 -4.29 3.71
N PRO A 155 3.06 -3.42 2.86
CA PRO A 155 3.84 -2.62 1.92
C PRO A 155 4.62 -1.54 2.64
N ALA A 156 5.83 -1.26 2.14
CA ALA A 156 6.66 -0.18 2.65
C ALA A 156 6.24 1.19 2.10
N ALA A 157 5.74 1.23 0.87
CA ALA A 157 5.39 2.47 0.17
C ALA A 157 3.99 3.01 0.51
N LEU A 158 3.05 2.13 0.88
CA LEU A 158 1.65 2.46 1.09
C LEU A 158 1.18 2.14 2.52
N ARG A 159 0.15 2.87 2.99
CA ARG A 159 -0.55 2.60 4.26
C ARG A 159 -1.91 1.99 3.97
N ARG A 160 -2.29 1.04 4.78
CA ARG A 160 -3.68 0.56 4.82
C ARG A 160 -4.59 1.66 5.37
N THR A 161 -5.78 1.81 4.81
CA THR A 161 -6.78 2.67 5.45
C THR A 161 -7.19 2.06 6.81
N PRO A 162 -7.72 2.85 7.76
CA PRO A 162 -8.18 2.32 9.04
C PRO A 162 -9.19 1.17 8.88
N PHE A 163 -10.03 1.21 7.86
CA PHE A 163 -10.99 0.15 7.56
C PHE A 163 -10.31 -1.12 7.05
N GLN A 164 -9.36 -1.01 6.13
CA GLN A 164 -8.57 -2.13 5.62
C GLN A 164 -7.70 -2.77 6.71
N ALA A 165 -7.18 -1.97 7.64
CA ALA A 165 -6.46 -2.48 8.80
C ALA A 165 -7.36 -3.31 9.72
N ALA A 166 -8.60 -2.87 9.93
CA ALA A 166 -9.58 -3.58 10.75
C ALA A 166 -10.00 -4.92 10.12
N THR A 167 -10.26 -4.96 8.80
CA THR A 167 -10.62 -6.21 8.09
C THR A 167 -9.48 -7.21 8.07
N GLY A 168 -8.24 -6.75 7.86
CA GLY A 168 -7.05 -7.61 7.91
C GLY A 168 -6.80 -8.22 9.30
N ALA A 169 -7.04 -7.47 10.37
CA ALA A 169 -6.95 -7.98 11.74
C ALA A 169 -7.99 -9.08 12.02
N THR A 170 -9.21 -8.92 11.53
CA THR A 170 -10.30 -9.91 11.70
C THR A 170 -9.98 -11.22 10.99
N ILE A 171 -9.43 -11.18 9.78
CA ILE A 171 -9.04 -12.37 9.00
C ILE A 171 -7.89 -13.11 9.70
N ARG A 172 -6.90 -12.41 10.24
CA ARG A 172 -5.80 -13.03 11.01
C ARG A 172 -6.28 -13.70 12.27
N LEU A 173 -7.26 -13.14 12.97
CA LEU A 173 -7.88 -13.75 14.16
C LEU A 173 -8.68 -15.02 13.83
N ILE A 174 -9.30 -15.10 12.67
CA ILE A 174 -10.05 -16.30 12.21
C ILE A 174 -9.11 -17.44 11.82
N ASN A 175 -7.92 -17.13 11.32
CA ASN A 175 -6.93 -18.11 10.88
C ASN A 175 -5.95 -18.58 11.97
N VAL A 176 -6.07 -18.09 13.20
CA VAL A 176 -5.30 -18.61 14.35
C VAL A 176 -5.84 -20.00 14.72
N PRO A 177 -5.00 -21.05 14.75
CA PRO A 177 -5.47 -22.39 15.11
C PRO A 177 -6.17 -22.39 16.46
N VAL A 178 -7.36 -22.99 16.53
CA VAL A 178 -8.26 -23.03 17.71
C VAL A 178 -7.69 -23.82 18.90
N SER A 179 -6.39 -24.07 18.96
CA SER A 179 -5.72 -24.72 20.09
C SER A 179 -5.46 -23.80 21.30
N TRP A 180 -5.84 -22.53 21.20
CA TRP A 180 -5.74 -21.57 22.32
C TRP A 180 -6.85 -21.83 23.32
N SER A 181 -6.49 -22.38 24.48
CA SER A 181 -7.42 -22.60 25.56
C SER A 181 -8.06 -21.27 25.99
N ALA A 182 -9.38 -21.20 25.99
CA ALA A 182 -10.20 -20.05 26.37
C ALA A 182 -9.79 -19.38 27.72
N ARG A 183 -9.02 -20.07 28.54
CA ARG A 183 -8.52 -19.59 29.86
C ARG A 183 -7.46 -18.48 29.78
N GLY A 184 -6.69 -18.38 28.69
CA GLY A 184 -5.69 -17.31 28.52
C GLY A 184 -6.33 -15.99 28.09
N ILE A 185 -7.37 -16.06 27.27
CA ILE A 185 -8.10 -14.87 26.78
C ILE A 185 -8.92 -14.24 27.88
N ASP A 186 -9.58 -15.04 28.73
CA ASP A 186 -10.37 -14.54 29.86
C ASP A 186 -9.51 -13.78 30.88
N ARG A 187 -8.30 -14.26 31.16
CA ARG A 187 -7.37 -13.54 32.09
C ARG A 187 -6.84 -12.24 31.48
N ALA A 188 -6.52 -12.21 30.20
CA ALA A 188 -6.07 -10.99 29.51
C ALA A 188 -7.19 -9.95 29.43
N LEU A 189 -8.44 -10.37 29.21
CA LEU A 189 -9.62 -9.51 29.21
C LEU A 189 -9.99 -9.03 30.61
N ASP A 190 -9.83 -9.84 31.65
CA ASP A 190 -10.08 -9.44 33.03
C ASP A 190 -9.02 -8.45 33.53
N THR A 191 -7.76 -8.59 33.13
CA THR A 191 -6.71 -7.60 33.41
C THR A 191 -6.96 -6.27 32.69
N ALA A 192 -7.48 -6.30 31.46
CA ALA A 192 -7.87 -5.10 30.72
C ALA A 192 -9.13 -4.42 31.29
N ARG A 193 -10.03 -5.18 31.98
CA ARG A 193 -11.23 -4.66 32.65
C ARG A 193 -10.94 -4.11 34.04
N ALA A 194 -9.82 -4.47 34.67
CA ALA A 194 -9.38 -4.01 35.97
C ALA A 194 -8.71 -2.62 35.94
N THR A 195 -8.76 -1.88 34.85
CA THR A 195 -8.30 -0.48 34.78
C THR A 195 -9.17 0.41 35.67
N PRO A 196 -8.56 1.23 36.56
CA PRO A 196 -9.29 2.03 37.56
C PRO A 196 -10.21 3.09 36.93
N PRO A 197 -11.25 3.57 37.61
CA PRO A 197 -12.27 4.51 37.07
C PRO A 197 -11.75 5.94 36.86
N MET A 198 -10.47 6.15 36.62
CA MET A 198 -9.89 7.46 36.29
C MET A 198 -10.23 7.92 34.83
N LEU A 199 -10.63 7.00 33.95
CA LEU A 199 -10.86 7.33 32.55
C LEU A 199 -12.13 8.15 32.33
N SER A 200 -13.17 7.95 33.11
CA SER A 200 -14.43 8.67 33.01
C SER A 200 -14.35 10.13 33.51
N ALA A 201 -13.40 10.44 34.39
CA ALA A 201 -13.18 11.80 34.89
C ALA A 201 -12.39 12.69 33.93
N LEU A 202 -11.62 12.11 33.00
CA LEU A 202 -10.80 12.83 32.00
C LEU A 202 -11.61 13.24 30.77
N LEU A 203 -12.64 12.51 30.40
CA LEU A 203 -13.50 12.80 29.24
C LEU A 203 -14.43 14.01 29.44
N GLY A 204 -14.54 14.53 30.67
CA GLY A 204 -15.43 15.64 31.05
C GLY A 204 -14.82 17.05 30.97
N ARG A 205 -13.55 17.22 30.66
CA ARG A 205 -12.89 18.54 30.62
C ARG A 205 -12.21 18.84 29.31
N GLY A 206 -12.93 19.53 28.45
CA GLY A 206 -12.45 20.53 27.49
C GLY A 206 -11.42 20.16 26.42
N ALA A 207 -11.67 20.56 25.21
CA ALA A 207 -11.04 20.30 23.92
C ALA A 207 -9.51 20.55 23.76
N HIS A 208 -8.76 20.86 24.80
CA HIS A 208 -7.29 20.97 24.79
C HIS A 208 -6.59 19.75 25.39
N ALA A 209 -7.33 18.78 25.91
CA ALA A 209 -6.81 17.55 26.50
C ALA A 209 -6.68 16.37 25.48
N GLY A 210 -7.14 16.53 24.26
CA GLY A 210 -7.20 15.44 23.27
C GLY A 210 -5.82 14.86 22.94
N ASP A 211 -4.84 15.70 22.71
CA ASP A 211 -3.48 15.27 22.29
C ASP A 211 -2.69 14.62 23.44
N VAL A 212 -2.84 15.14 24.65
CA VAL A 212 -2.22 14.58 25.86
C VAL A 212 -2.93 13.29 26.25
N ALA A 213 -4.26 13.21 26.15
CA ALA A 213 -5.03 12.01 26.48
C ALA A 213 -4.73 10.85 25.50
N VAL A 214 -4.58 11.14 24.20
CA VAL A 214 -4.19 10.14 23.20
C VAL A 214 -2.77 9.64 23.43
N LYS A 215 -1.81 10.51 23.73
CA LYS A 215 -0.43 10.12 24.08
C LYS A 215 -0.36 9.33 25.39
N THR A 216 -1.15 9.69 26.40
CA THR A 216 -1.19 8.98 27.67
C THR A 216 -1.87 7.60 27.54
N LEU A 217 -2.89 7.47 26.70
CA LEU A 217 -3.53 6.20 26.39
C LEU A 217 -2.61 5.29 25.57
N ALA A 218 -1.87 5.84 24.62
CA ALA A 218 -0.87 5.11 23.85
C ALA A 218 0.23 4.58 24.80
N ALA A 219 0.86 5.44 25.58
CA ALA A 219 1.89 5.05 26.54
C ALA A 219 1.42 4.01 27.57
N SER A 220 0.17 4.10 28.03
CA SER A 220 -0.41 3.10 28.95
C SER A 220 -0.65 1.74 28.28
N ARG A 221 -1.02 1.74 27.01
CA ARG A 221 -1.19 0.53 26.21
C ARG A 221 0.17 -0.12 25.91
N ASP A 222 1.17 0.67 25.64
CA ASP A 222 2.50 0.22 25.25
C ASP A 222 3.20 -0.43 26.47
N ALA A 223 3.16 0.20 27.64
CA ALA A 223 3.64 -0.38 28.88
C ALA A 223 2.88 -1.67 29.30
N ALA A 224 1.59 -1.75 28.98
CA ALA A 224 0.80 -2.95 29.24
C ALA A 224 1.19 -4.10 28.29
N LEU A 225 1.51 -3.82 27.01
CA LEU A 225 1.98 -4.81 26.05
C LEU A 225 3.40 -5.32 26.41
N GLU A 226 4.31 -4.44 26.80
CA GLU A 226 5.64 -4.80 27.28
C GLU A 226 5.57 -5.72 28.52
N THR A 227 4.76 -5.32 29.52
CA THR A 227 4.56 -6.15 30.71
C THR A 227 3.94 -7.51 30.35
N ALA A 228 2.98 -7.55 29.43
CA ALA A 228 2.36 -8.79 28.97
C ALA A 228 3.35 -9.69 28.23
N GLU A 229 4.24 -9.12 27.43
CA GLU A 229 5.32 -9.85 26.75
C GLU A 229 6.26 -10.48 27.75
N GLN A 230 6.74 -9.71 28.75
CA GLN A 230 7.63 -10.21 29.80
C GLN A 230 7.00 -11.31 30.64
N VAL A 231 5.74 -11.15 31.04
CA VAL A 231 5.01 -12.15 31.82
C VAL A 231 4.83 -13.44 31.03
N THR A 232 4.42 -13.36 29.76
CA THR A 232 4.23 -14.54 28.91
C THR A 232 5.53 -15.26 28.62
N ARG A 233 6.64 -14.54 28.46
CA ARG A 233 7.97 -15.11 28.29
C ARG A 233 8.45 -15.82 29.54
N ASN A 234 8.23 -15.23 30.72
CA ASN A 234 8.56 -15.84 32.00
C ASN A 234 7.73 -17.08 32.32
N GLU A 235 6.50 -17.18 31.81
CA GLU A 235 5.61 -18.34 31.97
C GLU A 235 5.86 -19.43 30.92
N GLY A 236 6.85 -19.26 30.02
CA GLY A 236 7.21 -20.24 28.99
C GLY A 236 6.23 -20.27 27.82
N ALA A 237 5.42 -19.22 27.62
CA ALA A 237 4.48 -19.09 26.52
C ALA A 237 5.12 -18.30 25.36
N ASP A 238 6.28 -18.76 24.89
CA ASP A 238 7.13 -18.04 23.92
C ASP A 238 6.37 -17.60 22.66
N GLY A 239 5.51 -18.46 22.10
CA GLY A 239 4.72 -18.11 20.91
C GLY A 239 3.73 -16.94 21.13
N VAL A 240 3.28 -16.73 22.38
CA VAL A 240 2.42 -15.58 22.73
C VAL A 240 3.29 -14.35 22.92
N ALA A 241 4.43 -14.49 23.59
CA ALA A 241 5.41 -13.42 23.74
C ALA A 241 5.88 -12.89 22.40
N ASP A 242 6.22 -13.78 21.44
CA ASP A 242 6.62 -13.42 20.09
C ASP A 242 5.51 -12.71 19.30
N ALA A 243 4.25 -13.10 19.49
CA ALA A 243 3.11 -12.41 18.88
C ALA A 243 2.92 -11.01 19.44
N ILE A 244 3.12 -10.82 20.77
CA ILE A 244 3.06 -9.50 21.40
C ILE A 244 4.23 -8.64 20.96
N HIS A 245 5.45 -9.19 20.91
CA HIS A 245 6.64 -8.52 20.40
C HIS A 245 6.44 -8.04 18.97
N SER A 246 5.94 -8.91 18.09
CA SER A 246 5.63 -8.55 16.70
C SER A 246 4.58 -7.43 16.59
N ALA A 247 3.61 -7.41 17.50
CA ALA A 247 2.60 -6.34 17.55
C ALA A 247 3.20 -5.00 18.03
N ARG A 248 4.14 -5.02 18.98
CA ARG A 248 4.90 -3.84 19.44
C ARG A 248 5.80 -3.32 18.33
N ALA A 249 6.56 -4.21 17.66
CA ALA A 249 7.39 -3.89 16.54
C ALA A 249 6.60 -3.22 15.40
N ALA A 250 5.46 -3.79 15.02
CA ALA A 250 4.61 -3.23 13.96
C ALA A 250 4.00 -1.86 14.33
N GLY A 251 3.86 -1.58 15.64
CA GLY A 251 3.40 -0.30 16.16
C GLY A 251 4.51 0.75 16.35
N GLY A 252 5.76 0.38 16.14
CA GLY A 252 6.92 1.24 16.41
C GLY A 252 7.16 1.54 17.90
N VAL A 253 6.69 0.65 18.77
CA VAL A 253 6.71 0.83 20.24
C VAL A 253 7.92 0.15 20.90
N LEU A 254 8.81 -0.45 20.11
CA LEU A 254 10.04 -1.02 20.61
C LEU A 254 11.01 0.08 21.07
N GLU A 255 11.78 -0.22 22.09
CA GLU A 255 12.92 0.60 22.47
C GLU A 255 14.09 0.40 21.49
N ALA A 256 15.03 1.33 21.44
CA ALA A 256 16.12 1.30 20.48
C ALA A 256 17.05 0.08 20.60
N ASP A 257 17.18 -0.46 21.80
CA ASP A 257 17.96 -1.66 22.12
C ASP A 257 17.26 -2.99 21.74
N GLU A 258 15.95 -2.94 21.49
CA GLU A 258 15.16 -4.06 20.97
C GLU A 258 15.20 -4.15 19.42
N LEU A 259 15.80 -3.18 18.75
CA LEU A 259 15.87 -3.16 17.29
C LEU A 259 16.89 -4.16 16.74
N PRO A 260 16.70 -4.65 15.50
CA PRO A 260 17.63 -5.59 14.86
C PRO A 260 19.01 -4.99 14.49
N ILE A 261 19.20 -3.70 14.76
CA ILE A 261 20.44 -2.96 14.51
C ILE A 261 20.96 -2.48 15.86
N ALA A 262 22.14 -2.97 16.26
CA ALA A 262 22.79 -2.61 17.52
C ALA A 262 23.08 -1.10 17.59
N ASP A 263 22.95 -0.53 18.78
CA ASP A 263 23.24 0.87 19.10
C ASP A 263 22.53 1.87 18.13
N TYR A 264 21.32 1.52 17.71
CA TYR A 264 20.59 2.25 16.66
C TYR A 264 20.41 3.74 16.96
N ASP A 265 20.23 4.07 18.23
CA ASP A 265 20.01 5.45 18.67
C ASP A 265 21.22 6.35 18.48
N ASP A 266 22.42 5.76 18.54
CA ASP A 266 23.69 6.46 18.37
C ASP A 266 24.10 6.64 16.91
N LEU A 267 23.39 5.95 15.98
CA LEU A 267 23.70 6.02 14.57
C LEU A 267 23.23 7.34 13.95
N ASN A 268 24.11 7.97 13.20
CA ASN A 268 23.71 9.05 12.29
C ASN A 268 22.96 8.49 11.08
N VAL A 269 22.31 9.36 10.27
CA VAL A 269 21.50 8.96 9.13
C VAL A 269 22.26 8.06 8.16
N SER A 270 23.52 8.39 7.82
CA SER A 270 24.32 7.61 6.87
C SER A 270 24.65 6.22 7.40
N GLN A 271 24.95 6.11 8.68
CA GLN A 271 25.24 4.83 9.34
C GLN A 271 23.96 3.96 9.44
N ALA A 272 22.83 4.55 9.84
CA ALA A 272 21.55 3.85 9.90
C ALA A 272 21.12 3.36 8.50
N VAL A 273 21.28 4.18 7.45
CA VAL A 273 21.01 3.78 6.05
C VAL A 273 21.89 2.60 5.63
N ALA A 274 23.19 2.62 5.99
CA ALA A 274 24.08 1.52 5.68
C ALA A 274 23.66 0.22 6.40
N ALA A 275 23.34 0.30 7.69
CA ALA A 275 22.90 -0.85 8.49
C ALA A 275 21.57 -1.45 7.97
N VAL A 276 20.60 -0.59 7.61
CA VAL A 276 19.32 -1.04 7.04
C VAL A 276 19.49 -1.82 5.73
N LYS A 277 20.45 -1.45 4.89
CA LYS A 277 20.72 -2.14 3.62
C LYS A 277 21.22 -3.57 3.81
N GLU A 278 21.86 -3.87 4.94
CA GLU A 278 22.38 -5.20 5.28
C GLU A 278 21.30 -6.12 5.85
N LEU A 279 20.14 -5.60 6.25
CA LEU A 279 19.03 -6.43 6.74
C LEU A 279 18.51 -7.34 5.64
N THR A 280 18.29 -8.60 5.95
CA THR A 280 17.78 -9.61 5.03
C THR A 280 16.37 -10.07 5.35
N ASP A 281 15.94 -9.92 6.60
CA ASP A 281 14.59 -10.27 7.03
C ASP A 281 13.64 -9.09 6.79
N PRO A 282 12.54 -9.28 6.04
CA PRO A 282 11.54 -8.24 5.84
C PRO A 282 10.91 -7.73 7.14
N SER A 283 10.83 -8.57 8.18
CA SER A 283 10.27 -8.18 9.47
C SER A 283 11.17 -7.17 10.18
N ASP A 284 12.48 -7.38 10.12
CA ASP A 284 13.49 -6.49 10.68
C ASP A 284 13.46 -5.11 10.01
N VAL A 285 13.40 -5.11 8.68
CA VAL A 285 13.30 -3.86 7.91
C VAL A 285 12.03 -3.07 8.29
N ARG A 286 10.89 -3.76 8.43
CA ARG A 286 9.63 -3.11 8.84
C ARG A 286 9.67 -2.59 10.27
N THR A 287 10.32 -3.30 11.16
CA THR A 287 10.52 -2.86 12.55
C THR A 287 11.25 -1.53 12.59
N VAL A 288 12.30 -1.38 11.78
CA VAL A 288 13.04 -0.11 11.68
C VAL A 288 12.17 0.99 11.07
N VAL A 289 11.35 0.71 10.04
CA VAL A 289 10.42 1.70 9.47
C VAL A 289 9.42 2.18 10.51
N ALA A 290 8.80 1.26 11.25
CA ALA A 290 7.80 1.58 12.28
C ALA A 290 8.42 2.41 13.42
N TYR A 291 9.64 2.05 13.86
CA TYR A 291 10.37 2.81 14.85
C TYR A 291 10.69 4.25 14.38
N GLU A 292 11.18 4.40 13.16
CA GLU A 292 11.47 5.74 12.61
C GLU A 292 10.20 6.61 12.53
N GLU A 293 9.10 6.06 12.03
CA GLU A 293 7.82 6.77 11.93
C GLU A 293 7.26 7.19 13.29
N ALA A 294 7.55 6.41 14.36
CA ALA A 294 7.08 6.71 15.71
C ALA A 294 8.00 7.65 16.49
N HIS A 295 9.31 7.71 16.18
CA HIS A 295 10.31 8.39 16.99
C HIS A 295 11.07 9.48 16.22
N LYS A 296 12.07 9.08 15.41
CA LYS A 296 13.03 10.03 14.82
C LYS A 296 12.60 10.60 13.48
N ASP A 297 11.70 9.95 12.79
CA ASP A 297 11.18 10.32 11.44
C ASP A 297 12.28 10.73 10.44
N ARG A 298 13.41 10.02 10.48
CA ARG A 298 14.54 10.27 9.57
C ARG A 298 14.20 9.78 8.17
N GLN A 299 13.66 10.65 7.33
CA GLN A 299 13.16 10.32 5.99
C GLN A 299 14.17 9.57 5.11
N GLY A 300 15.47 9.84 5.25
CA GLY A 300 16.53 9.14 4.53
C GLY A 300 16.62 7.66 4.93
N VAL A 301 16.41 7.33 6.20
CA VAL A 301 16.41 5.95 6.70
C VAL A 301 15.15 5.22 6.28
N VAL A 302 13.98 5.86 6.42
CA VAL A 302 12.69 5.31 5.98
C VAL A 302 12.74 4.99 4.48
N SER A 303 13.26 5.90 3.65
CA SER A 303 13.40 5.67 2.20
C SER A 303 14.36 4.51 1.87
N ALA A 304 15.48 4.39 2.60
CA ALA A 304 16.41 3.28 2.41
C ALA A 304 15.77 1.93 2.80
N ALA A 305 15.01 1.91 3.90
CA ALA A 305 14.29 0.73 4.35
C ALA A 305 13.20 0.32 3.35
N GLN A 306 12.45 1.27 2.81
CA GLN A 306 11.47 1.02 1.73
C GLN A 306 12.14 0.40 0.50
N THR A 307 13.27 0.95 0.07
CA THR A 307 14.04 0.41 -1.07
C THR A 307 14.54 -1.01 -0.78
N ARG A 308 15.02 -1.28 0.44
CA ARG A 308 15.48 -2.61 0.84
C ARG A 308 14.34 -3.62 0.84
N LEU A 309 13.21 -3.25 1.41
CA LEU A 309 12.03 -4.12 1.44
C LEU A 309 11.51 -4.42 0.03
N ALA A 310 11.45 -3.42 -0.84
CA ALA A 310 11.08 -3.61 -2.24
C ALA A 310 12.05 -4.56 -2.95
N GLY A 311 13.36 -4.45 -2.71
CA GLY A 311 14.36 -5.37 -3.26
C GLY A 311 14.12 -6.82 -2.82
N ILE A 312 13.89 -7.05 -1.51
CA ILE A 312 13.57 -8.38 -0.99
C ILE A 312 12.26 -8.91 -1.63
N ALA A 313 11.25 -8.06 -1.74
CA ALA A 313 9.97 -8.44 -2.34
C ALA A 313 10.11 -8.82 -3.83
N GLN A 314 10.92 -8.08 -4.59
CA GLN A 314 11.23 -8.39 -5.99
C GLN A 314 11.96 -9.74 -6.13
N GLU A 315 12.95 -10.01 -5.26
CA GLU A 315 13.64 -11.30 -5.22
C GLU A 315 12.67 -12.46 -4.97
N VAL A 316 11.76 -12.31 -3.98
CA VAL A 316 10.74 -13.31 -3.65
C VAL A 316 9.71 -13.50 -4.77
N ALA A 317 9.30 -12.42 -5.43
CA ALA A 317 8.36 -12.47 -6.54
C ALA A 317 9.00 -12.92 -7.87
N GLY A 318 10.33 -13.05 -7.93
CA GLY A 318 11.04 -13.44 -9.14
C GLY A 318 11.04 -12.41 -10.26
N ILE A 319 10.88 -11.11 -9.91
CA ILE A 319 10.89 -9.99 -10.87
C ILE A 319 12.19 -9.17 -10.83
N GLY A 320 13.11 -9.50 -9.94
CA GLY A 320 14.44 -8.91 -9.89
C GLY A 320 15.40 -9.62 -10.84
N ASN A 321 16.03 -8.85 -11.72
CA ASN A 321 17.11 -9.35 -12.57
C ASN A 321 18.40 -8.63 -12.24
#